data_0f96d2757a51e1c616675fc4d1498107
#
_entry.id   0f96d2757a51e1c616675fc4d1498107
#
_cell.length_a   1.000
_cell.length_b   1.000
_cell.length_c   1.000
_cell.angle_alpha   90.00
_cell.angle_beta   90.00
_cell.angle_gamma   90.00
#
_symmetry.space_group_name_H-M   'P 1'
#
loop_
_entity.id
_entity.type
_entity.pdbx_description
1 polymer ?
#
loop_
_entity_poly.entity_id
_entity_poly.type
_entity_poly.pdbx_seq_one_letter_code
_entity_poly.pdbx_strand_id
1 'polypeptide(L)' 'MQTPYEQGCYVAHTGTDVYGPGKVIGVEGEWRRVRFVYFVATIRADDLRAASASETEQVREWLRQKQARYGGQW' A
#
# COMPACT_ATOMS: atom_id res chain seq x y z
N MET A 1 -19.53 -7.11 -8.12
CA MET A 1 -18.55 -6.12 -8.62
C MET A 1 -17.31 -6.18 -7.74
N GLN A 2 -16.15 -6.34 -8.34
CA GLN A 2 -14.92 -6.40 -7.54
C GLN A 2 -14.55 -5.01 -7.06
N THR A 3 -14.18 -4.93 -5.79
CA THR A 3 -13.67 -3.71 -5.21
C THR A 3 -12.20 -3.55 -5.61
N PRO A 4 -11.80 -2.45 -6.26
CA PRO A 4 -10.39 -2.28 -6.64
C PRO A 4 -9.51 -2.14 -5.41
N TYR A 5 -8.30 -2.67 -5.51
CA TYR A 5 -7.27 -2.57 -4.48
C TYR A 5 -7.71 -3.14 -3.14
N GLU A 6 -7.98 -4.44 -3.13
CA GLU A 6 -8.32 -5.15 -1.91
C GLU A 6 -7.14 -5.22 -0.95
N GLN A 7 -7.42 -5.61 0.29
CA GLN A 7 -6.39 -5.80 1.30
C GLN A 7 -5.30 -6.74 0.78
N GLY A 8 -4.06 -6.33 0.90
CA GLY A 8 -2.91 -7.09 0.41
C GLY A 8 -2.37 -6.60 -0.92
N CYS A 9 -3.12 -5.77 -1.65
CA CYS A 9 -2.65 -5.21 -2.93
C CYS A 9 -1.57 -4.15 -2.70
N TYR A 10 -0.66 -4.04 -3.67
CA TYR A 10 0.37 -3.00 -3.67
C TYR A 10 -0.06 -1.88 -4.60
N VAL A 11 0.00 -0.65 -4.09
CA VAL A 11 -0.54 0.53 -4.76
C VAL A 11 0.42 1.71 -4.65
N ALA A 12 0.13 2.76 -5.42
CA ALA A 12 0.79 4.05 -5.30
C ALA A 12 -0.25 5.15 -5.45
N HIS A 13 0.06 6.33 -4.93
CA HIS A 13 -0.84 7.48 -5.02
C HIS A 13 -0.71 8.12 -6.40
N THR A 14 -1.84 8.43 -7.06
CA THR A 14 -1.83 9.03 -8.40
C THR A 14 -1.44 10.49 -8.41
N GLY A 15 -1.69 11.21 -7.31
CA GLY A 15 -1.47 12.64 -7.22
C GLY A 15 -0.08 13.07 -6.81
N THR A 16 0.74 12.14 -6.32
CA THR A 16 2.09 12.47 -5.87
C THR A 16 2.98 11.24 -5.81
N ASP A 17 4.24 11.42 -6.15
CA ASP A 17 5.26 10.37 -5.99
C ASP A 17 5.95 10.45 -4.63
N VAL A 18 5.65 11.49 -3.85
CA VAL A 18 6.31 11.69 -2.55
C VAL A 18 5.98 10.56 -1.58
N TYR A 19 4.75 10.02 -1.66
CA TYR A 19 4.34 8.92 -0.78
C TYR A 19 5.05 7.60 -1.12
N GLY A 20 5.47 7.43 -2.35
CA GLY A 20 6.00 6.16 -2.82
C GLY A 20 4.95 5.07 -2.87
N PRO A 21 5.37 3.82 -3.09
CA PRO A 21 4.43 2.70 -3.09
C PRO A 21 4.06 2.27 -1.68
N GLY A 22 2.93 1.58 -1.54
CA GLY A 22 2.45 1.08 -0.26
C GLY A 22 1.62 -0.18 -0.43
N LYS A 23 1.17 -0.72 0.70
CA LYS A 23 0.33 -1.92 0.74
C LYS A 23 -1.02 -1.54 1.34
N VAL A 24 -2.11 -2.01 0.71
CA VAL A 24 -3.45 -1.84 1.25
C VAL A 24 -3.61 -2.76 2.45
N ILE A 25 -3.88 -2.17 3.61
CA ILE A 25 -4.05 -2.92 4.86
C ILE A 25 -5.49 -2.92 5.36
N GLY A 26 -6.38 -2.18 4.71
CA GLY A 26 -7.79 -2.17 5.05
C GLY A 26 -8.63 -1.57 3.94
N VAL A 27 -9.89 -1.98 3.89
CA VAL A 27 -10.87 -1.52 2.90
C VAL A 27 -12.11 -1.08 3.65
N GLU A 28 -12.60 0.11 3.35
CA GLU A 28 -13.81 0.65 3.95
C GLU A 28 -14.55 1.46 2.88
N GLY A 29 -15.51 0.80 2.20
CA GLY A 29 -16.23 1.41 1.10
C GLY A 29 -15.30 1.86 -0.01
N GLU A 30 -15.32 3.15 -0.31
CA GLU A 30 -14.45 3.76 -1.33
C GLU A 30 -13.05 4.08 -0.80
N TRP A 31 -12.83 3.90 0.50
CA TRP A 31 -11.59 4.28 1.14
C TRP A 31 -10.68 3.07 1.30
N ARG A 32 -9.38 3.33 1.20
CA ARG A 32 -8.34 2.31 1.39
C ARG A 32 -7.37 2.81 2.43
N ARG A 33 -7.12 1.98 3.42
CA ARG A 33 -6.06 2.25 4.37
C ARG A 33 -4.77 1.68 3.80
N VAL A 34 -3.78 2.53 3.58
CA VAL A 34 -2.55 2.16 2.89
C VAL A 34 -1.36 2.41 3.80
N ARG A 35 -0.53 1.40 3.94
CA ARG A 35 0.75 1.51 4.65
C ARG A 35 1.83 1.86 3.65
N PHE A 36 2.20 3.13 3.66
CA PHE A 36 3.38 3.61 2.93
C PHE A 36 4.63 3.40 3.79
N VAL A 37 5.81 3.65 3.24
CA VAL A 37 7.07 3.40 3.96
C VAL A 37 7.15 4.21 5.24
N TYR A 38 6.71 5.46 5.21
CA TYR A 38 6.89 6.39 6.33
C TYR A 38 5.63 6.63 7.15
N PHE A 39 4.46 6.21 6.67
CA PHE A 39 3.20 6.52 7.36
C PHE A 39 2.06 5.64 6.84
N VAL A 40 0.97 5.65 7.58
CA VAL A 40 -0.28 5.02 7.17
C VAL A 40 -1.29 6.13 6.87
N ALA A 41 -1.99 6.04 5.76
CA ALA A 41 -2.99 7.03 5.37
C ALA A 41 -4.23 6.34 4.84
N THR A 42 -5.38 7.03 4.96
CA THR A 42 -6.64 6.60 4.37
C THR A 42 -6.85 7.41 3.10
N ILE A 43 -6.95 6.73 1.96
CA ILE A 43 -6.98 7.35 0.64
C ILE A 43 -8.12 6.75 -0.15
N ARG A 44 -8.80 7.57 -0.94
CA ARG A 44 -9.85 7.07 -1.83
C ARG A 44 -9.24 6.16 -2.88
N ALA A 45 -9.95 5.07 -3.19
CA ALA A 45 -9.48 4.11 -4.19
C ALA A 45 -9.22 4.80 -5.54
N ASP A 46 -10.01 5.83 -5.88
CA ASP A 46 -9.85 6.56 -7.13
C ASP A 46 -8.53 7.33 -7.22
N ASP A 47 -7.91 7.60 -6.09
CA ASP A 47 -6.62 8.31 -6.02
C ASP A 47 -5.44 7.34 -5.97
N LEU A 48 -5.69 6.06 -6.15
CA LEU A 48 -4.66 5.03 -6.14
C LEU A 48 -4.50 4.43 -7.53
N ARG A 49 -3.31 3.91 -7.79
CA ARG A 49 -3.03 3.08 -8.96
C ARG A 49 -2.31 1.82 -8.51
N ALA A 50 -2.34 0.79 -9.34
CA ALA A 50 -1.57 -0.41 -9.05
C ALA A 50 -0.08 -0.07 -9.06
N ALA A 51 0.66 -0.60 -8.09
CA ALA A 51 2.11 -0.44 -8.07
C ALA A 51 2.72 -1.21 -9.24
N SER A 52 3.81 -0.67 -9.81
CA SER A 52 4.58 -1.36 -10.82
C SER A 52 5.32 -2.56 -10.20
N ALA A 53 5.88 -3.43 -11.04
CA ALA A 53 6.65 -4.57 -10.55
C ALA A 53 7.82 -4.11 -9.67
N SER A 54 8.51 -3.05 -10.08
CA SER A 54 9.61 -2.48 -9.32
C SER A 54 9.15 -1.92 -7.98
N GLU A 55 8.06 -1.17 -7.99
CA GLU A 55 7.48 -0.61 -6.77
C GLU A 55 7.01 -1.71 -5.82
N THR A 56 6.40 -2.75 -6.35
CA THR A 56 5.94 -3.89 -5.56
C THR A 56 7.11 -4.56 -4.84
N GLU A 57 8.22 -4.77 -5.56
CA GLU A 57 9.41 -5.38 -4.97
C GLU A 57 9.99 -4.50 -3.85
N GLN A 58 9.98 -3.19 -4.01
CA GLN A 58 10.45 -2.27 -2.98
C GLN A 58 9.63 -2.41 -1.70
N VAL A 59 8.30 -2.45 -1.84
CA VAL A 59 7.41 -2.58 -0.68
C VAL A 59 7.60 -3.94 -0.02
N ARG A 60 7.66 -5.01 -0.81
CA ARG A 60 7.83 -6.37 -0.27
C ARG A 60 9.14 -6.50 0.49
N GLU A 61 10.22 -5.96 -0.03
CA GLU A 61 11.52 -6.00 0.63
C GLU A 61 11.48 -5.20 1.94
N TRP A 62 10.89 -4.01 1.92
CA TRP A 62 10.75 -3.20 3.12
C TRP A 62 9.92 -3.90 4.19
N LEU A 63 8.80 -4.52 3.79
CA LEU A 63 7.95 -5.26 4.74
C LEU A 63 8.68 -6.47 5.31
N ARG A 64 9.49 -7.15 4.50
CA ARG A 64 10.28 -8.27 4.96
C ARG A 64 11.28 -7.84 6.02
N GLN A 65 11.94 -6.70 5.82
CA GLN A 65 12.87 -6.15 6.80
C GLN A 65 12.16 -5.75 8.08
N LYS A 66 10.97 -5.17 7.99
CA LYS A 66 10.17 -4.80 9.15
C LYS A 66 9.78 -6.04 9.95
N GLN A 67 9.34 -7.09 9.29
CA GLN A 67 8.94 -8.32 9.94
C GLN A 67 10.14 -8.98 10.63
N ALA A 68 11.31 -8.97 10.00
CA ALA A 68 12.51 -9.55 10.57
C ALA A 68 12.98 -8.76 11.80
N ARG A 69 12.80 -7.44 11.78
CA ARG A 69 13.27 -6.58 12.88
C ARG A 69 12.30 -6.51 14.04
N TYR A 70 11.00 -6.39 13.76
CA TYR A 70 9.99 -6.11 14.78
C TYR A 70 9.01 -7.26 14.98
N GLY A 71 8.98 -8.24 14.07
CA GLY A 71 8.00 -9.31 14.11
C GLY A 71 6.61 -8.83 13.69
N GLY A 72 5.62 -9.72 13.82
CA GLY A 72 4.23 -9.40 13.50
C GLY A 72 3.94 -9.41 12.02
N GLN A 73 2.76 -8.90 11.68
CA GLN A 73 2.30 -8.76 10.29
C GLN A 73 2.33 -7.30 9.87
N TRP A 74 2.83 -7.09 8.69
CA TRP A 74 2.95 -5.75 8.11
C TRP A 74 2.26 -5.60 6.78
#